data_9d514c943391b1b90f73465121625966
#
_entry.id   9d514c943391b1b90f73465121625966
#
_cell.length_a   1.000
_cell.length_b   1.000
_cell.length_c   1.000
_cell.angle_alpha   90.00
_cell.angle_beta   90.00
_cell.angle_gamma   90.00
#
_symmetry.space_group_name_H-M   'P 1'
#
loop_
_entity.id
_entity.type
_entity.pdbx_description
1 polymer ?
#
loop_
_entity_poly.entity_id
_entity_poly.type
_entity_poly.pdbx_seq_one_letter_code
_entity_poly.pdbx_strand_id
1 'polypeptide(L)'
;MKGIFYGFRPHFLDFFSYLCRMEKDLQERKWKVLSSEYVHRDTWLTARRDCVQLPTGAIIPKYYILEYPEWVTTIAITKDKQFVFVRQYRHGIGETRYELCAGVCDPDDASPEAAARRELWEETGFGGGSWREVMVISANASAMTNHTHCFVATDVERISEPHQEQGEDLTVHLLTLDEVRELLHNDEIKQATQVAPLWKYLSEEKLI
;
A
#
# COMPACT_ATOMS: atom_id res chain seq x y z
N MET A 1 -0.27 2.85 52.40
CA MET A 1 0.49 3.12 51.15
C MET A 1 -0.51 3.40 50.05
N LYS A 2 -0.63 4.67 49.61
CA LYS A 2 -1.55 5.10 48.56
C LYS A 2 -0.76 5.09 47.23
N GLY A 3 -1.14 4.20 46.29
CA GLY A 3 -0.59 4.17 44.95
C GLY A 3 -1.15 5.31 44.13
N ILE A 4 -0.27 6.14 43.57
CA ILE A 4 -0.60 7.21 42.66
C ILE A 4 -0.60 6.64 41.25
N PHE A 5 -1.79 6.49 40.67
CA PHE A 5 -1.95 6.22 39.25
C PHE A 5 -1.76 7.52 38.46
N TYR A 6 -0.65 7.67 37.76
CA TYR A 6 -0.48 8.70 36.72
C TYR A 6 -1.23 8.26 35.47
N GLY A 7 -2.43 8.79 35.31
CA GLY A 7 -3.16 8.71 34.04
C GLY A 7 -2.54 9.62 32.99
N PHE A 8 -1.84 9.05 32.02
CA PHE A 8 -1.39 9.77 30.83
C PHE A 8 -2.62 10.00 29.93
N ARG A 9 -3.22 11.19 29.99
CA ARG A 9 -4.17 11.67 28.98
C ARG A 9 -3.34 12.51 27.99
N PRO A 10 -3.12 12.07 26.74
CA PRO A 10 -2.57 12.97 25.73
C PRO A 10 -3.61 14.08 25.49
N HIS A 11 -3.22 15.33 25.71
CA HIS A 11 -4.04 16.48 25.40
C HIS A 11 -4.28 16.49 23.88
N PHE A 12 -5.52 16.38 23.46
CA PHE A 12 -5.96 16.44 22.04
C PHE A 12 -5.47 17.74 21.35
N LEU A 13 -5.31 18.81 22.13
CA LEU A 13 -4.74 20.10 21.70
C LEU A 13 -3.24 20.01 21.36
N ASP A 14 -2.46 19.17 22.04
CA ASP A 14 -1.03 19.00 21.77
C ASP A 14 -0.80 18.22 20.46
N PHE A 15 -1.65 17.25 20.17
CA PHE A 15 -1.58 16.51 18.92
C PHE A 15 -1.96 17.39 17.73
N PHE A 16 -2.99 18.24 17.85
CA PHE A 16 -3.40 19.17 16.79
C PHE A 16 -2.34 20.25 16.53
N SER A 17 -1.73 20.81 17.58
CA SER A 17 -0.63 21.78 17.43
C SER A 17 0.64 21.13 16.89
N TYR A 18 0.90 19.86 17.20
CA TYR A 18 1.98 19.08 16.59
C TYR A 18 1.75 18.89 15.09
N LEU A 19 0.54 18.48 14.67
CA LEU A 19 0.19 18.32 13.25
C LEU A 19 0.29 19.65 12.47
N CYS A 20 -0.26 20.75 13.01
CA CYS A 20 -0.18 22.06 12.38
C CYS A 20 1.29 22.57 12.25
N ARG A 21 2.14 22.24 13.21
CA ARG A 21 3.58 22.58 13.14
C ARG A 21 4.27 21.75 12.07
N MET A 22 3.99 20.45 11.99
CA MET A 22 4.54 19.59 10.93
C MET A 22 4.13 20.05 9.54
N GLU A 23 2.86 20.41 9.35
CA GLU A 23 2.34 20.86 8.07
C GLU A 23 3.01 22.17 7.61
N LYS A 24 3.26 23.09 8.53
CA LYS A 24 3.98 24.34 8.27
C LYS A 24 5.45 24.09 7.90
N ASP A 25 6.14 23.22 8.65
CA ASP A 25 7.54 22.85 8.37
C ASP A 25 7.68 22.15 7.00
N LEU A 26 6.71 21.32 6.61
CA LEU A 26 6.71 20.64 5.31
C LEU A 26 6.55 21.63 4.15
N GLN A 27 5.70 22.65 4.28
CA GLN A 27 5.53 23.69 3.24
C GLN A 27 6.77 24.57 3.09
N GLU A 28 7.44 24.92 4.17
CA GLU A 28 8.64 25.75 4.16
C GLU A 28 9.85 25.07 3.51
N ARG A 29 9.85 23.74 3.38
CA ARG A 29 10.94 22.94 2.76
C ARG A 29 10.60 22.36 1.40
N LYS A 30 9.50 22.79 0.78
CA LYS A 30 9.11 22.33 -0.56
C LYS A 30 10.14 22.75 -1.60
N TRP A 31 10.55 21.80 -2.43
CA TRP A 31 11.47 22.07 -3.54
C TRP A 31 10.73 22.74 -4.69
N LYS A 32 11.45 23.59 -5.42
CA LYS A 32 10.92 24.25 -6.61
C LYS A 32 11.38 23.50 -7.86
N VAL A 33 10.43 23.07 -8.69
CA VAL A 33 10.73 22.54 -10.02
C VAL A 33 11.05 23.71 -10.95
N LEU A 34 12.25 23.70 -11.53
CA LEU A 34 12.73 24.72 -12.47
C LEU A 34 12.43 24.34 -13.91
N SER A 35 12.55 23.05 -14.24
CA SER A 35 12.17 22.48 -15.53
C SER A 35 11.92 20.98 -15.40
N SER A 36 11.13 20.44 -16.32
CA SER A 36 10.82 19.02 -16.44
C SER A 36 10.89 18.58 -17.88
N GLU A 37 11.37 17.36 -18.12
CA GLU A 37 11.30 16.70 -19.41
C GLU A 37 11.01 15.21 -19.24
N TYR A 38 10.21 14.63 -20.13
CA TYR A 38 10.00 13.19 -20.15
C TYR A 38 11.18 12.50 -20.86
N VAL A 39 11.79 11.54 -20.16
CA VAL A 39 12.88 10.70 -20.69
C VAL A 39 12.31 9.51 -21.44
N HIS A 40 11.20 8.97 -20.92
CA HIS A 40 10.45 7.87 -21.52
C HIS A 40 8.98 7.97 -21.13
N ARG A 41 8.10 7.57 -22.04
CA ARG A 41 6.66 7.57 -21.80
C ARG A 41 5.97 6.49 -22.63
N ASP A 42 5.52 5.44 -21.93
CA ASP A 42 4.63 4.42 -22.50
C ASP A 42 3.63 3.92 -21.44
N THR A 43 2.87 2.88 -21.77
CA THR A 43 1.81 2.33 -20.91
C THR A 43 2.37 1.84 -19.56
N TRP A 44 3.57 1.26 -19.55
CA TRP A 44 4.11 0.56 -18.38
C TRP A 44 5.23 1.31 -17.68
N LEU A 45 5.78 2.34 -18.32
CA LEU A 45 6.87 3.12 -17.76
C LEU A 45 6.78 4.58 -18.21
N THR A 46 6.52 5.47 -17.31
CA THR A 46 6.69 6.90 -17.52
C THR A 46 7.80 7.42 -16.60
N ALA A 47 8.89 7.88 -17.21
CA ALA A 47 10.04 8.44 -16.51
C ALA A 47 10.25 9.91 -16.90
N ARG A 48 10.29 10.79 -15.89
CA ARG A 48 10.52 12.22 -16.01
C ARG A 48 11.83 12.60 -15.35
N ARG A 49 12.52 13.59 -15.90
CA ARG A 49 13.72 14.20 -15.34
C ARG A 49 13.43 15.66 -15.01
N ASP A 50 13.54 16.01 -13.74
CA ASP A 50 13.35 17.37 -13.24
C ASP A 50 14.68 18.04 -12.91
N CYS A 51 14.78 19.36 -13.17
CA CYS A 51 15.76 20.24 -12.54
C CYS A 51 15.05 20.90 -11.34
N VAL A 52 15.57 20.73 -10.14
CA VAL A 52 14.91 21.22 -8.93
C VAL A 52 15.83 22.08 -8.09
N GLN A 53 15.25 23.07 -7.39
CA GLN A 53 15.95 23.90 -6.43
C GLN A 53 15.46 23.58 -5.01
N LEU A 54 16.41 23.30 -4.12
CA LEU A 54 16.17 23.06 -2.71
C LEU A 54 15.90 24.39 -1.95
N PRO A 55 15.28 24.36 -0.78
CA PRO A 55 15.13 25.53 0.08
C PRO A 55 16.45 26.20 0.48
N THR A 56 17.56 25.47 0.44
CA THR A 56 18.92 26.00 0.66
C THR A 56 19.47 26.82 -0.50
N GLY A 57 18.75 26.86 -1.64
CA GLY A 57 19.21 27.46 -2.89
C GLY A 57 20.02 26.52 -3.79
N ALA A 58 20.45 25.36 -3.30
CA ALA A 58 21.17 24.37 -4.11
C ALA A 58 20.28 23.84 -5.24
N ILE A 59 20.89 23.58 -6.41
CA ILE A 59 20.19 23.05 -7.59
C ILE A 59 20.64 21.62 -7.83
N ILE A 60 19.66 20.72 -8.00
CA ILE A 60 19.87 19.37 -8.51
C ILE A 60 19.42 19.38 -9.99
N PRO A 61 20.36 19.30 -10.93
CA PRO A 61 20.04 19.47 -12.35
C PRO A 61 19.34 18.25 -12.98
N LYS A 62 19.41 17.08 -12.35
CA LYS A 62 18.82 15.81 -12.82
C LYS A 62 18.27 15.03 -11.66
N TYR A 63 16.97 15.12 -11.41
CA TYR A 63 16.22 14.34 -10.47
C TYR A 63 15.20 13.49 -11.22
N TYR A 64 15.27 12.17 -11.08
CA TYR A 64 14.43 11.26 -11.85
C TYR A 64 13.19 10.87 -11.06
N ILE A 65 12.03 10.98 -11.72
CA ILE A 65 10.71 10.64 -11.20
C ILE A 65 10.08 9.57 -12.08
N LEU A 66 9.49 8.57 -11.45
CA LEU A 66 8.65 7.57 -12.08
C LEU A 66 7.18 7.92 -11.79
N GLU A 67 6.39 8.05 -12.85
CA GLU A 67 4.96 8.32 -12.74
C GLU A 67 4.19 7.03 -12.96
N TYR A 68 3.40 6.66 -11.96
CA TYR A 68 2.51 5.51 -12.00
C TYR A 68 1.10 5.92 -11.57
N PRO A 69 0.05 5.20 -12.00
CA PRO A 69 -1.28 5.31 -11.40
C PRO A 69 -1.25 4.88 -9.92
N GLU A 70 -2.27 5.25 -9.16
CA GLU A 70 -2.43 4.76 -7.79
C GLU A 70 -2.56 3.24 -7.76
N TRP A 71 -2.05 2.62 -6.70
CA TRP A 71 -2.11 1.19 -6.47
C TRP A 71 -3.03 0.86 -5.30
N VAL A 72 -3.53 -0.36 -5.31
CA VAL A 72 -4.32 -0.91 -4.20
C VAL A 72 -3.71 -2.22 -3.70
N THR A 73 -3.88 -2.51 -2.42
CA THR A 73 -3.63 -3.84 -1.85
C THR A 73 -4.69 -4.17 -0.81
N THR A 74 -5.07 -5.43 -0.70
CA THR A 74 -6.18 -5.87 0.14
C THR A 74 -5.80 -7.03 1.04
N ILE A 75 -5.91 -6.82 2.36
CA ILE A 75 -5.91 -7.88 3.37
C ILE A 75 -7.34 -8.43 3.41
N ALA A 76 -7.60 -9.52 2.68
CA ALA A 76 -8.91 -10.13 2.62
C ALA A 76 -8.99 -11.31 3.58
N ILE A 77 -10.05 -11.36 4.41
CA ILE A 77 -10.25 -12.36 5.46
C ILE A 77 -11.64 -12.94 5.33
N THR A 78 -11.73 -14.26 5.19
CA THR A 78 -13.00 -14.98 5.06
C THR A 78 -13.77 -15.02 6.37
N LYS A 79 -15.03 -15.43 6.32
CA LYS A 79 -15.85 -15.72 7.53
C LYS A 79 -15.22 -16.76 8.44
N ASP A 80 -14.49 -17.73 7.88
CA ASP A 80 -13.77 -18.76 8.62
C ASP A 80 -12.40 -18.31 9.13
N LYS A 81 -12.12 -16.97 9.04
CA LYS A 81 -10.89 -16.33 9.52
C LYS A 81 -9.62 -16.80 8.78
N GLN A 82 -9.75 -17.23 7.55
CA GLN A 82 -8.64 -17.49 6.67
C GLN A 82 -8.29 -16.23 5.87
N PHE A 83 -7.01 -16.00 5.67
CA PHE A 83 -6.49 -14.91 4.86
C PHE A 83 -6.40 -15.35 3.40
N VAL A 84 -6.92 -14.53 2.48
CA VAL A 84 -6.84 -14.78 1.05
C VAL A 84 -5.52 -14.23 0.54
N PHE A 85 -4.66 -15.10 0.03
CA PHE A 85 -3.38 -14.78 -0.58
C PHE A 85 -3.35 -15.25 -2.02
N VAL A 86 -2.50 -14.62 -2.81
CA VAL A 86 -2.11 -15.10 -4.13
C VAL A 86 -0.65 -15.50 -4.12
N ARG A 87 -0.25 -16.36 -5.05
CA ARG A 87 1.15 -16.71 -5.26
C ARG A 87 1.47 -16.58 -6.74
N GLN A 88 2.45 -15.74 -7.06
CA GLN A 88 2.81 -15.41 -8.44
C GLN A 88 4.31 -15.17 -8.60
N TYR A 89 4.78 -15.29 -9.84
CA TYR A 89 6.16 -14.97 -10.21
C TYR A 89 6.31 -13.47 -10.45
N ARG A 90 7.31 -12.87 -9.81
CA ARG A 90 7.68 -11.46 -10.00
C ARG A 90 9.00 -11.38 -10.76
N HIS A 91 8.91 -11.02 -12.03
CA HIS A 91 10.08 -10.98 -12.93
C HIS A 91 11.19 -10.04 -12.44
N GLY A 92 10.84 -8.93 -11.79
CA GLY A 92 11.81 -7.95 -11.28
C GLY A 92 12.78 -8.51 -10.23
N ILE A 93 12.32 -9.45 -9.41
CA ILE A 93 13.16 -10.13 -8.39
C ILE A 93 13.49 -11.58 -8.76
N GLY A 94 12.90 -12.11 -9.83
CA GLY A 94 13.14 -13.48 -10.32
C GLY A 94 12.59 -14.58 -9.40
N GLU A 95 11.56 -14.31 -8.61
CA GLU A 95 11.06 -15.22 -7.58
C GLU A 95 9.54 -15.37 -7.63
N THR A 96 9.04 -16.56 -7.23
CA THR A 96 7.63 -16.82 -6.99
C THR A 96 7.34 -16.69 -5.50
N ARG A 97 6.48 -15.75 -5.11
CA ARG A 97 6.22 -15.39 -3.71
C ARG A 97 4.74 -15.30 -3.38
N TYR A 98 4.43 -15.42 -2.09
CA TYR A 98 3.11 -15.11 -1.57
C TYR A 98 2.91 -13.60 -1.49
N GLU A 99 1.72 -13.17 -1.90
CA GLU A 99 1.32 -11.77 -1.91
C GLU A 99 -0.14 -11.61 -1.46
N LEU A 100 -0.46 -10.43 -0.93
CA LEU A 100 -1.83 -9.99 -0.82
C LEU A 100 -2.36 -9.66 -2.24
N CYS A 101 -3.67 -9.78 -2.45
CA CYS A 101 -4.30 -9.29 -3.66
C CYS A 101 -3.98 -7.80 -3.85
N ALA A 102 -3.53 -7.41 -5.03
CA ALA A 102 -3.07 -6.05 -5.30
C ALA A 102 -3.08 -5.75 -6.79
N GLY A 103 -3.41 -4.51 -7.14
CA GLY A 103 -3.40 -4.07 -8.52
C GLY A 103 -3.37 -2.55 -8.68
N VAL A 104 -3.80 -2.10 -9.84
CA VAL A 104 -3.76 -0.71 -10.27
C VAL A 104 -5.16 -0.10 -10.20
N CYS A 105 -5.26 1.18 -9.80
CA CYS A 105 -6.50 1.92 -10.00
C CYS A 105 -6.64 2.28 -11.48
N ASP A 106 -7.68 1.76 -12.10
CA ASP A 106 -8.03 2.12 -13.48
C ASP A 106 -8.74 3.49 -13.53
N PRO A 107 -8.66 4.20 -14.66
CA PRO A 107 -9.36 5.48 -14.83
C PRO A 107 -10.88 5.40 -14.63
N ASP A 108 -11.47 4.24 -14.85
CA ASP A 108 -12.90 3.99 -14.73
C ASP A 108 -13.32 3.56 -13.31
N ASP A 109 -12.38 3.29 -12.42
CA ASP A 109 -12.68 2.98 -11.03
C ASP A 109 -13.18 4.22 -10.30
N ALA A 110 -14.36 4.11 -9.66
CA ALA A 110 -15.00 5.21 -8.95
C ALA A 110 -14.19 5.69 -7.72
N SER A 111 -13.34 4.85 -7.18
CA SER A 111 -12.48 5.12 -6.01
C SER A 111 -11.41 4.04 -5.87
N PRO A 112 -10.35 4.27 -5.07
CA PRO A 112 -9.38 3.22 -4.73
C PRO A 112 -10.02 1.99 -4.08
N GLU A 113 -11.09 2.15 -3.29
CA GLU A 113 -11.83 1.00 -2.75
C GLU A 113 -12.53 0.20 -3.86
N ALA A 114 -13.08 0.87 -4.87
CA ALA A 114 -13.70 0.20 -6.02
C ALA A 114 -12.66 -0.62 -6.79
N ALA A 115 -11.47 -0.06 -7.04
CA ALA A 115 -10.34 -0.78 -7.61
C ALA A 115 -9.94 -2.00 -6.77
N ALA A 116 -9.80 -1.84 -5.45
CA ALA A 116 -9.43 -2.93 -4.54
C ALA A 116 -10.46 -4.08 -4.54
N ARG A 117 -11.75 -3.74 -4.67
CA ARG A 117 -12.84 -4.73 -4.78
C ARG A 117 -12.81 -5.46 -6.12
N ARG A 118 -12.55 -4.75 -7.21
CA ARG A 118 -12.42 -5.32 -8.56
C ARG A 118 -11.24 -6.29 -8.60
N GLU A 119 -10.05 -5.86 -8.16
CA GLU A 119 -8.84 -6.68 -8.14
C GLU A 119 -9.00 -7.95 -7.28
N LEU A 120 -9.58 -7.82 -6.07
CA LEU A 120 -9.85 -9.00 -5.24
C LEU A 120 -10.75 -10.01 -5.96
N TRP A 121 -11.77 -9.53 -6.63
CA TRP A 121 -12.70 -10.38 -7.37
C TRP A 121 -12.04 -11.03 -8.59
N GLU A 122 -11.30 -10.26 -9.38
CA GLU A 122 -10.64 -10.72 -10.61
C GLU A 122 -9.55 -11.76 -10.31
N GLU A 123 -8.63 -11.43 -9.40
CA GLU A 123 -7.52 -12.32 -9.04
C GLU A 123 -7.98 -13.59 -8.31
N THR A 124 -8.99 -13.49 -7.44
CA THR A 124 -9.27 -14.55 -6.47
C THR A 124 -10.68 -15.13 -6.52
N GLY A 125 -11.63 -14.46 -7.14
CA GLY A 125 -13.06 -14.81 -7.09
C GLY A 125 -13.74 -14.49 -5.76
N PHE A 126 -13.03 -13.83 -4.80
CA PHE A 126 -13.60 -13.42 -3.53
C PHE A 126 -14.19 -12.01 -3.61
N GLY A 127 -15.22 -11.75 -2.79
CA GLY A 127 -15.88 -10.46 -2.74
C GLY A 127 -16.83 -10.33 -1.55
N GLY A 128 -17.63 -9.24 -1.55
CA GLY A 128 -18.53 -8.92 -0.43
C GLY A 128 -17.79 -8.41 0.79
N GLY A 129 -18.32 -8.71 1.97
CA GLY A 129 -17.72 -8.36 3.26
C GLY A 129 -17.74 -6.87 3.62
N SER A 130 -17.08 -6.54 4.71
CA SER A 130 -16.92 -5.18 5.23
C SER A 130 -15.52 -4.65 4.95
N TRP A 131 -15.42 -3.42 4.43
CA TRP A 131 -14.19 -2.82 3.96
C TRP A 131 -13.80 -1.58 4.76
N ARG A 132 -12.50 -1.43 5.01
CA ARG A 132 -11.94 -0.18 5.55
C ARG A 132 -10.53 0.05 5.00
N GLU A 133 -10.20 1.30 4.72
CA GLU A 133 -8.82 1.71 4.42
C GLU A 133 -8.02 1.74 5.73
N VAL A 134 -6.84 1.15 5.72
CA VAL A 134 -5.97 1.05 6.90
C VAL A 134 -4.71 1.88 6.78
N MET A 135 -4.27 2.14 5.55
CA MET A 135 -3.01 2.85 5.31
C MET A 135 -2.96 3.36 3.87
N VAL A 136 -2.35 4.52 3.68
CA VAL A 136 -1.90 5.02 2.38
C VAL A 136 -0.40 5.22 2.46
N ILE A 137 0.37 4.57 1.58
CA ILE A 137 1.83 4.58 1.62
C ILE A 137 2.42 4.74 0.23
N SER A 138 3.68 5.12 0.16
CA SER A 138 4.46 5.13 -1.09
C SER A 138 5.44 3.98 -1.11
N ALA A 139 5.57 3.30 -2.24
CA ALA A 139 6.57 2.25 -2.45
C ALA A 139 8.00 2.82 -2.46
N ASN A 140 8.18 4.01 -3.04
CA ASN A 140 9.44 4.74 -3.06
C ASN A 140 9.17 6.25 -3.15
N ALA A 141 8.98 6.88 -2.00
CA ALA A 141 8.64 8.31 -1.88
C ALA A 141 9.70 9.26 -2.47
N SER A 142 10.93 8.78 -2.71
CA SER A 142 11.97 9.60 -3.32
C SER A 142 11.91 9.69 -4.85
N ALA A 143 11.25 8.73 -5.51
CA ALA A 143 11.27 8.62 -6.96
C ALA A 143 9.91 8.36 -7.61
N MET A 144 8.89 7.91 -6.87
CA MET A 144 7.57 7.58 -7.40
C MET A 144 6.52 8.61 -6.99
N THR A 145 5.58 8.88 -7.89
CA THR A 145 4.52 9.88 -7.65
C THR A 145 3.27 9.29 -7.02
N ASN A 146 3.04 7.99 -7.19
CA ASN A 146 1.84 7.31 -6.74
C ASN A 146 1.91 6.82 -5.30
N HIS A 147 0.73 6.53 -4.77
CA HIS A 147 0.56 5.85 -3.49
C HIS A 147 -0.03 4.46 -3.68
N THR A 148 0.06 3.67 -2.63
CA THR A 148 -0.67 2.41 -2.48
C THR A 148 -1.72 2.58 -1.40
N HIS A 149 -2.98 2.43 -1.75
CA HIS A 149 -4.12 2.41 -0.85
C HIS A 149 -4.31 0.99 -0.31
N CYS A 150 -4.18 0.84 1.00
CA CYS A 150 -4.22 -0.47 1.64
C CYS A 150 -5.54 -0.67 2.36
N PHE A 151 -6.27 -1.73 2.02
CA PHE A 151 -7.58 -2.04 2.58
C PHE A 151 -7.54 -3.33 3.41
N VAL A 152 -8.47 -3.42 4.36
CA VAL A 152 -8.88 -4.67 4.99
C VAL A 152 -10.32 -4.95 4.58
N ALA A 153 -10.55 -6.17 4.10
CA ALA A 153 -11.86 -6.70 3.79
C ALA A 153 -12.14 -7.91 4.69
N THR A 154 -13.10 -7.81 5.59
CA THR A 154 -13.48 -8.92 6.50
C THR A 154 -14.77 -9.57 6.04
N ASP A 155 -14.89 -10.86 6.37
CA ASP A 155 -16.06 -11.70 6.05
C ASP A 155 -16.33 -11.77 4.53
N VAL A 156 -15.24 -11.79 3.73
CA VAL A 156 -15.34 -12.03 2.28
C VAL A 156 -15.72 -13.48 1.99
N GLU A 157 -16.39 -13.68 0.88
CA GLU A 157 -16.82 -15.02 0.42
C GLU A 157 -16.38 -15.23 -1.03
N ARG A 158 -16.18 -16.49 -1.42
CA ARG A 158 -15.97 -16.82 -2.82
C ARG A 158 -17.30 -16.69 -3.56
N ILE A 159 -17.38 -15.75 -4.49
CA ILE A 159 -18.60 -15.42 -5.24
C ILE A 159 -18.52 -15.84 -6.70
N SER A 160 -17.32 -16.14 -7.22
CA SER A 160 -17.10 -16.64 -8.58
C SER A 160 -15.80 -17.45 -8.68
N GLU A 161 -15.53 -18.02 -9.84
CA GLU A 161 -14.17 -18.39 -10.22
C GLU A 161 -13.35 -17.12 -10.49
N PRO A 162 -12.01 -17.16 -10.33
CA PRO A 162 -11.13 -16.06 -10.72
C PRO A 162 -11.28 -15.70 -12.21
N HIS A 163 -11.10 -14.42 -12.53
CA HIS A 163 -11.19 -13.88 -13.89
C HIS A 163 -9.85 -13.21 -14.28
N GLN A 164 -8.78 -13.99 -14.14
CA GLN A 164 -7.41 -13.52 -14.39
C GLN A 164 -7.25 -13.03 -15.83
N GLU A 165 -6.51 -11.94 -16.00
CA GLU A 165 -6.15 -11.42 -17.31
C GLU A 165 -5.12 -12.34 -18.01
N GLN A 166 -4.97 -12.18 -19.33
CA GLN A 166 -4.04 -13.02 -20.13
C GLN A 166 -2.58 -12.93 -19.67
N GLY A 167 -2.21 -11.85 -19.00
CA GLY A 167 -0.86 -11.62 -18.44
C GLY A 167 -0.67 -12.08 -17.01
N GLU A 168 -1.69 -12.62 -16.36
CA GLU A 168 -1.68 -13.05 -14.97
C GLU A 168 -1.55 -14.56 -14.86
N ASP A 169 -0.51 -14.99 -14.17
CA ASP A 169 -0.28 -16.40 -13.79
C ASP A 169 -0.12 -16.47 -12.28
N LEU A 170 -1.25 -16.57 -11.58
CA LEU A 170 -1.27 -16.65 -10.13
C LEU A 170 -2.16 -17.78 -9.62
N THR A 171 -1.90 -18.22 -8.40
CA THR A 171 -2.71 -19.21 -7.68
C THR A 171 -3.23 -18.65 -6.37
N VAL A 172 -4.48 -18.98 -6.03
CA VAL A 172 -5.15 -18.49 -4.81
C VAL A 172 -4.93 -19.46 -3.66
N HIS A 173 -4.59 -18.93 -2.50
CA HIS A 173 -4.33 -19.68 -1.27
C HIS A 173 -5.11 -19.11 -0.10
N LEU A 174 -5.69 -19.98 0.71
CA LEU A 174 -6.33 -19.63 1.98
C LEU A 174 -5.38 -20.04 3.11
N LEU A 175 -4.90 -19.05 3.84
CA LEU A 175 -3.92 -19.23 4.90
C LEU A 175 -4.52 -18.94 6.27
N THR A 176 -4.14 -19.75 7.24
CA THR A 176 -4.42 -19.49 8.65
C THR A 176 -3.60 -18.32 9.16
N LEU A 177 -4.00 -17.73 10.29
CA LEU A 177 -3.22 -16.67 10.94
C LEU A 177 -1.78 -17.11 11.26
N ASP A 178 -1.59 -18.35 11.69
CA ASP A 178 -0.25 -18.86 12.05
C ASP A 178 0.64 -18.99 10.82
N GLU A 179 0.11 -19.46 9.69
CA GLU A 179 0.83 -19.49 8.40
C GLU A 179 1.19 -18.07 7.93
N VAL A 180 0.29 -17.08 8.08
CA VAL A 180 0.58 -15.68 7.76
C VAL A 180 1.71 -15.13 8.64
N ARG A 181 1.71 -15.45 9.93
CA ARG A 181 2.80 -15.09 10.86
C ARG A 181 4.13 -15.69 10.42
N GLU A 182 4.14 -16.96 10.02
CA GLU A 182 5.34 -17.65 9.52
C GLU A 182 5.86 -16.99 8.23
N LEU A 183 4.98 -16.65 7.28
CA LEU A 183 5.37 -15.94 6.06
C LEU A 183 6.03 -14.58 6.35
N LEU A 184 5.50 -13.83 7.33
CA LEU A 184 6.07 -12.54 7.75
C LEU A 184 7.41 -12.70 8.46
N HIS A 185 7.53 -13.66 9.38
CA HIS A 185 8.77 -13.88 10.15
C HIS A 185 9.91 -14.42 9.29
N ASN A 186 9.58 -15.16 8.24
CA ASN A 186 10.56 -15.76 7.34
C ASN A 186 10.86 -14.89 6.11
N ASP A 187 10.36 -13.64 6.09
CA ASP A 187 10.52 -12.71 4.96
C ASP A 187 10.04 -13.29 3.62
N GLU A 188 9.01 -14.13 3.61
CA GLU A 188 8.48 -14.74 2.39
C GLU A 188 7.62 -13.78 1.57
N ILE A 189 7.08 -12.71 2.18
CA ILE A 189 6.40 -11.61 1.49
C ILE A 189 7.44 -10.53 1.19
N LYS A 190 7.74 -10.30 -0.08
CA LYS A 190 8.82 -9.36 -0.49
C LYS A 190 8.33 -7.94 -0.78
N GLN A 191 7.05 -7.76 -1.06
CA GLN A 191 6.48 -6.47 -1.43
C GLN A 191 6.25 -5.59 -0.19
N ALA A 192 7.04 -4.53 -0.04
CA ALA A 192 6.97 -3.66 1.14
C ALA A 192 5.60 -3.01 1.35
N THR A 193 4.90 -2.66 0.25
CA THR A 193 3.54 -2.10 0.27
C THR A 193 2.47 -3.09 0.71
N GLN A 194 2.82 -4.36 0.88
CA GLN A 194 1.95 -5.42 1.42
C GLN A 194 2.38 -5.81 2.85
N VAL A 195 3.68 -5.88 3.10
CA VAL A 195 4.23 -6.20 4.43
C VAL A 195 3.85 -5.15 5.47
N ALA A 196 3.99 -3.85 5.14
CA ALA A 196 3.71 -2.77 6.08
C ALA A 196 2.24 -2.74 6.56
N PRO A 197 1.21 -2.75 5.67
CA PRO A 197 -0.17 -2.77 6.11
C PRO A 197 -0.55 -4.07 6.82
N LEU A 198 0.02 -5.21 6.44
CA LEU A 198 -0.23 -6.48 7.11
C LEU A 198 0.30 -6.47 8.54
N TRP A 199 1.53 -6.01 8.78
CA TRP A 199 2.07 -5.81 10.13
C TRP A 199 1.22 -4.83 10.95
N LYS A 200 0.80 -3.71 10.34
CA LYS A 200 -0.06 -2.73 11.01
C LYS A 200 -1.37 -3.37 11.44
N TYR A 201 -2.06 -4.05 10.53
CA TYR A 201 -3.33 -4.72 10.79
C TYR A 201 -3.20 -5.74 11.93
N LEU A 202 -2.24 -6.66 11.85
CA LEU A 202 -2.05 -7.69 12.86
C LEU A 202 -1.72 -7.11 14.24
N SER A 203 -0.96 -6.01 14.29
CA SER A 203 -0.64 -5.31 15.53
C SER A 203 -1.85 -4.58 16.12
N GLU A 204 -2.66 -3.87 15.31
CA GLU A 204 -3.87 -3.18 15.77
C GLU A 204 -4.91 -4.16 16.32
N GLU A 205 -5.07 -5.31 15.66
CA GLU A 205 -6.00 -6.37 16.10
C GLU A 205 -5.41 -7.27 17.21
N LYS A 206 -4.18 -7.00 17.69
CA LYS A 206 -3.46 -7.78 18.72
C LYS A 206 -3.30 -9.26 18.34
N LEU A 207 -3.03 -9.48 17.07
CA LEU A 207 -2.82 -10.82 16.51
C LEU A 207 -1.34 -11.20 16.43
N ILE A 208 -0.45 -10.29 16.81
CA ILE A 208 1.01 -10.47 16.98
C ILE A 208 1.48 -9.73 18.21
#